data_c4736d600c7b237671e9cc0fcb1aa708
#
_entry.id   c4736d600c7b237671e9cc0fcb1aa708
#
_cell.length_a   1.000
_cell.length_b   1.000
_cell.length_c   1.000
_cell.angle_alpha   90.00
_cell.angle_beta   90.00
_cell.angle_gamma   90.00
#
_symmetry.space_group_name_H-M   'P 1'
#
loop_
_entity.id
_entity.type
_entity.pdbx_description
1 polymer ?
#
loop_
_entity_poly.entity_id
_entity_poly.type
_entity_poly.pdbx_seq_one_letter_code
_entity_poly.pdbx_strand_id
1 'polypeptide(L)'
;MNPWLIRIKQATYNTTFMYNVRMLLAFAGTAFVPYFLNYQLVTIPLTLGVVAAGISDIDDRFSVRIMNLIYTYIGFFITAVSVHFLFPYPVIFAVGLIASCIGWILLGSLGRRYATIAYGCLVVSVYSMLGVHLFEQWYMQPALLVAGAAWYGLISTISFLLFPVRQLQDQLSAAYAALGSFLFSKSNLFDVDMSPSSYQQSMIDLSLENSKLIAIFNHLRVALLTRLKGDRGQKDTRRSLHYYFVVQDIHERADS
;
A
#
# COMPACT_ATOMS: atom_id res chain seq x y z
N MET A 1 -19.33 -28.96 -1.84
CA MET A 1 -18.95 -27.59 -1.40
C MET A 1 -19.35 -26.63 -2.51
N ASN A 2 -20.14 -25.61 -2.20
CA ASN A 2 -20.78 -24.76 -3.21
C ASN A 2 -19.71 -24.01 -4.05
N PRO A 3 -19.71 -24.07 -5.41
CA PRO A 3 -18.66 -23.48 -6.24
C PRO A 3 -18.51 -21.95 -6.01
N TRP A 4 -19.56 -21.28 -5.59
CA TRP A 4 -19.56 -19.88 -5.20
C TRP A 4 -18.71 -19.60 -3.95
N LEU A 5 -18.75 -20.49 -2.95
CA LEU A 5 -17.93 -20.36 -1.74
C LEU A 5 -16.43 -20.52 -2.05
N ILE A 6 -16.09 -21.38 -3.01
CA ILE A 6 -14.70 -21.56 -3.44
C ILE A 6 -14.21 -20.31 -4.17
N ARG A 7 -15.03 -19.73 -5.07
CA ARG A 7 -14.68 -18.47 -5.77
C ARG A 7 -14.55 -17.29 -4.83
N ILE A 8 -15.48 -17.14 -3.87
CA ILE A 8 -15.38 -16.08 -2.83
C ILE A 8 -14.12 -16.29 -2.01
N LYS A 9 -13.82 -17.52 -1.59
CA LYS A 9 -12.61 -17.83 -0.84
C LYS A 9 -11.35 -17.53 -1.66
N GLN A 10 -11.31 -17.85 -2.95
CA GLN A 10 -10.21 -17.50 -3.84
C GLN A 10 -10.08 -15.97 -4.05
N ALA A 11 -11.19 -15.28 -4.30
CA ALA A 11 -11.20 -13.82 -4.43
C ALA A 11 -10.71 -13.13 -3.15
N THR A 12 -11.11 -13.67 -1.98
CA THR A 12 -10.62 -13.16 -0.70
C THR A 12 -9.12 -13.41 -0.49
N TYR A 13 -8.42 -14.22 -1.24
CA TYR A 13 -6.95 -14.39 -1.19
C TYR A 13 -6.19 -13.34 -2.04
N ASN A 14 -6.85 -12.59 -2.93
CA ASN A 14 -6.21 -11.56 -3.73
C ASN A 14 -6.11 -10.24 -2.94
N THR A 15 -4.89 -9.73 -2.75
CA THR A 15 -4.62 -8.48 -2.00
C THR A 15 -5.26 -7.28 -2.67
N THR A 16 -5.21 -7.23 -4.02
CA THR A 16 -5.83 -6.15 -4.81
C THR A 16 -7.34 -6.14 -4.63
N PHE A 17 -7.99 -7.31 -4.66
CA PHE A 17 -9.42 -7.40 -4.43
C PHE A 17 -9.82 -6.89 -3.04
N MET A 18 -9.06 -7.25 -2.00
CA MET A 18 -9.32 -6.79 -0.63
C MET A 18 -9.07 -5.30 -0.45
N TYR A 19 -8.06 -4.76 -1.13
CA TYR A 19 -7.85 -3.30 -1.17
C TYR A 19 -9.06 -2.60 -1.78
N ASN A 20 -9.55 -3.08 -2.92
CA ASN A 20 -10.73 -2.51 -3.59
C ASN A 20 -11.99 -2.60 -2.72
N VAL A 21 -12.20 -3.72 -2.02
CA VAL A 21 -13.32 -3.87 -1.07
C VAL A 21 -13.20 -2.89 0.10
N ARG A 22 -12.01 -2.71 0.68
CA ARG A 22 -11.77 -1.72 1.74
C ARG A 22 -12.09 -0.30 1.25
N MET A 23 -11.60 0.05 0.05
CA MET A 23 -11.87 1.36 -0.56
C MET A 23 -13.36 1.56 -0.81
N LEU A 24 -14.04 0.57 -1.37
CA LEU A 24 -15.48 0.63 -1.62
C LEU A 24 -16.27 0.85 -0.34
N LEU A 25 -15.96 0.10 0.73
CA LEU A 25 -16.61 0.26 2.04
C LEU A 25 -16.34 1.64 2.65
N ALA A 26 -15.10 2.13 2.51
CA ALA A 26 -14.74 3.44 3.02
C ALA A 26 -15.48 4.56 2.27
N PHE A 27 -15.53 4.49 0.94
CA PHE A 27 -16.30 5.44 0.12
C PHE A 27 -17.80 5.37 0.40
N ALA A 28 -18.36 4.16 0.51
CA ALA A 28 -19.76 3.99 0.83
C ALA A 28 -20.11 4.68 2.16
N GLY A 29 -19.30 4.47 3.20
CA GLY A 29 -19.54 5.11 4.50
C GLY A 29 -19.46 6.64 4.44
N THR A 30 -18.46 7.19 3.75
CA THR A 30 -18.30 8.66 3.65
C THR A 30 -19.25 9.34 2.67
N ALA A 31 -19.87 8.60 1.75
CA ALA A 31 -20.87 9.13 0.83
C ALA A 31 -22.29 8.99 1.39
N PHE A 32 -22.67 7.81 1.86
CA PHE A 32 -24.05 7.55 2.29
C PHE A 32 -24.40 8.21 3.63
N VAL A 33 -23.48 8.22 4.60
CA VAL A 33 -23.79 8.78 5.92
C VAL A 33 -24.10 10.28 5.86
N PRO A 34 -23.28 11.15 5.23
CA PRO A 34 -23.61 12.56 5.09
C PRO A 34 -24.84 12.81 4.21
N TYR A 35 -25.06 11.97 3.18
CA TYR A 35 -26.23 12.08 2.32
C TYR A 35 -27.53 11.91 3.10
N PHE A 36 -27.64 10.86 3.92
CA PHE A 36 -28.82 10.61 4.76
C PHE A 36 -29.02 11.65 5.86
N LEU A 37 -27.93 12.28 6.31
CA LEU A 37 -27.98 13.34 7.32
C LEU A 37 -28.21 14.73 6.71
N ASN A 38 -28.40 14.85 5.39
CA ASN A 38 -28.53 16.11 4.64
C ASN A 38 -27.32 17.06 4.75
N TYR A 39 -26.12 16.53 5.04
CA TYR A 39 -24.87 17.29 5.09
C TYR A 39 -23.98 17.02 3.88
N GLN A 40 -24.50 17.22 2.67
CA GLN A 40 -23.82 16.86 1.41
C GLN A 40 -22.45 17.50 1.22
N LEU A 41 -22.26 18.75 1.67
CA LEU A 41 -20.99 19.47 1.57
C LEU A 41 -19.84 18.77 2.35
N VAL A 42 -20.16 18.07 3.42
CA VAL A 42 -19.21 17.33 4.25
C VAL A 42 -18.65 16.10 3.53
N THR A 43 -19.37 15.56 2.55
CA THR A 43 -18.96 14.39 1.76
C THR A 43 -17.64 14.63 1.03
N ILE A 44 -17.43 15.85 0.50
CA ILE A 44 -16.24 16.18 -0.31
C ILE A 44 -14.94 15.97 0.49
N PRO A 45 -14.70 16.68 1.61
CA PRO A 45 -13.45 16.49 2.37
C PRO A 45 -13.34 15.10 3.00
N LEU A 46 -14.43 14.46 3.39
CA LEU A 46 -14.40 13.09 3.91
C LEU A 46 -13.91 12.09 2.86
N THR A 47 -14.47 12.12 1.65
CA THR A 47 -14.06 11.21 0.56
C THR A 47 -12.63 11.47 0.11
N LEU A 48 -12.19 12.73 0.05
CA LEU A 48 -10.80 13.09 -0.26
C LEU A 48 -9.83 12.58 0.81
N GLY A 49 -10.23 12.61 2.09
CA GLY A 49 -9.49 12.01 3.19
C GLY A 49 -9.33 10.50 3.06
N VAL A 50 -10.39 9.79 2.62
CA VAL A 50 -10.33 8.34 2.32
C VAL A 50 -9.33 8.04 1.21
N VAL A 51 -9.36 8.81 0.10
CA VAL A 51 -8.42 8.61 -1.02
C VAL A 51 -6.98 8.80 -0.56
N ALA A 52 -6.69 9.91 0.11
CA ALA A 52 -5.35 10.22 0.59
C ALA A 52 -4.83 9.15 1.57
N ALA A 53 -5.67 8.68 2.49
CA ALA A 53 -5.32 7.61 3.43
C ALA A 53 -5.12 6.26 2.74
N GLY A 54 -5.93 5.94 1.73
CA GLY A 54 -5.79 4.72 0.93
C GLY A 54 -4.45 4.65 0.18
N ILE A 55 -3.99 5.79 -0.33
CA ILE A 55 -2.69 5.91 -1.00
C ILE A 55 -1.53 5.78 0.00
N SER A 56 -1.71 6.30 1.22
CA SER A 56 -0.69 6.29 2.27
C SER A 56 -0.64 4.97 3.05
N ASP A 57 -1.60 4.06 2.84
CA ASP A 57 -1.70 2.81 3.60
C ASP A 57 -0.56 1.86 3.24
N ILE A 58 0.20 1.45 4.24
CA ILE A 58 1.22 0.42 4.14
C ILE A 58 0.81 -0.75 5.00
N ASP A 59 0.83 -1.92 4.41
CA ASP A 59 0.68 -3.15 5.16
C ASP A 59 1.99 -3.48 5.88
N ASP A 60 2.01 -3.21 7.18
CA ASP A 60 3.13 -3.49 8.08
C ASP A 60 2.60 -4.15 9.37
N ARG A 61 3.49 -4.47 10.29
CA ARG A 61 3.15 -4.99 11.61
C ARG A 61 2.15 -4.07 12.33
N PHE A 62 1.21 -4.63 13.10
CA PHE A 62 0.12 -3.90 13.75
C PHE A 62 0.55 -2.62 14.49
N SER A 63 1.53 -2.73 15.39
CA SER A 63 2.02 -1.56 16.16
C SER A 63 2.61 -0.47 15.27
N VAL A 64 3.33 -0.87 14.23
CA VAL A 64 3.94 0.04 13.26
C VAL A 64 2.88 0.68 12.38
N ARG A 65 1.86 -0.08 11.99
CA ARG A 65 0.71 0.40 11.22
C ARG A 65 -0.05 1.49 11.97
N ILE A 66 -0.38 1.26 13.25
CA ILE A 66 -1.06 2.28 14.07
C ILE A 66 -0.22 3.56 14.18
N MET A 67 1.08 3.42 14.41
CA MET A 67 1.99 4.57 14.48
C MET A 67 2.06 5.33 13.14
N ASN A 68 2.09 4.61 12.01
CA ASN A 68 2.03 5.22 10.69
C ASN A 68 0.72 5.96 10.43
N LEU A 69 -0.42 5.39 10.85
CA LEU A 69 -1.73 6.06 10.76
C LEU A 69 -1.74 7.37 11.56
N ILE A 70 -1.20 7.36 12.78
CA ILE A 70 -1.11 8.58 13.60
C ILE A 70 -0.26 9.65 12.91
N TYR A 71 0.92 9.29 12.40
CA TYR A 71 1.76 10.24 11.66
C TYR A 71 1.09 10.75 10.38
N THR A 72 0.37 9.89 9.68
CA THR A 72 -0.42 10.27 8.51
C THR A 72 -1.50 11.30 8.87
N TYR A 73 -2.25 11.10 9.96
CA TYR A 73 -3.29 12.04 10.38
C TYR A 73 -2.71 13.38 10.81
N ILE A 74 -1.60 13.38 11.54
CA ILE A 74 -0.89 14.60 11.93
C ILE A 74 -0.38 15.33 10.67
N GLY A 75 0.25 14.60 9.74
CA GLY A 75 0.73 15.18 8.48
C GLY A 75 -0.39 15.77 7.63
N PHE A 76 -1.52 15.08 7.52
CA PHE A 76 -2.69 15.56 6.78
C PHE A 76 -3.28 16.82 7.42
N PHE A 77 -3.41 16.84 8.74
CA PHE A 77 -3.91 18.01 9.46
C PHE A 77 -3.00 19.22 9.26
N ILE A 78 -1.68 19.07 9.47
CA ILE A 78 -0.70 20.15 9.29
C ILE A 78 -0.74 20.68 7.84
N THR A 79 -0.76 19.77 6.88
CA THR A 79 -0.79 20.15 5.45
C THR A 79 -2.05 20.89 5.09
N ALA A 80 -3.22 20.40 5.50
CA ALA A 80 -4.49 21.03 5.20
C ALA A 80 -4.63 22.41 5.87
N VAL A 81 -4.20 22.55 7.13
CA VAL A 81 -4.16 23.83 7.84
C VAL A 81 -3.20 24.81 7.17
N SER A 82 -2.01 24.36 6.77
CA SER A 82 -1.03 25.22 6.07
C SER A 82 -1.62 25.76 4.76
N VAL A 83 -2.28 24.93 3.97
CA VAL A 83 -2.96 25.37 2.75
C VAL A 83 -4.03 26.41 3.07
N HIS A 84 -4.88 26.17 4.07
CA HIS A 84 -5.96 27.09 4.43
C HIS A 84 -5.44 28.49 4.77
N PHE A 85 -4.39 28.60 5.59
CA PHE A 85 -3.84 29.90 6.01
C PHE A 85 -3.03 30.61 4.93
N LEU A 86 -2.36 29.88 4.04
CA LEU A 86 -1.54 30.46 3.00
C LEU A 86 -2.36 30.86 1.75
N PHE A 87 -3.45 30.15 1.48
CA PHE A 87 -4.25 30.29 0.27
C PHE A 87 -4.70 31.75 -0.04
N PRO A 88 -5.08 32.59 0.94
CA PRO A 88 -5.47 33.99 0.66
C PRO A 88 -4.36 34.85 0.07
N TYR A 89 -3.09 34.43 0.20
CA TYR A 89 -1.92 35.20 -0.22
C TYR A 89 -1.21 34.49 -1.38
N PRO A 90 -1.50 34.76 -2.67
CA PRO A 90 -1.08 33.91 -3.80
C PRO A 90 0.44 33.72 -3.91
N VAL A 91 1.24 34.75 -3.63
CA VAL A 91 2.70 34.67 -3.69
C VAL A 91 3.25 33.83 -2.52
N ILE A 92 2.77 34.10 -1.31
CA ILE A 92 3.19 33.36 -0.10
C ILE A 92 2.73 31.91 -0.21
N PHE A 93 1.54 31.68 -0.75
CA PHE A 93 1.00 30.34 -1.00
C PHE A 93 1.87 29.57 -1.98
N ALA A 94 2.27 30.16 -3.10
CA ALA A 94 3.13 29.51 -4.08
C ALA A 94 4.48 29.10 -3.47
N VAL A 95 5.13 30.01 -2.75
CA VAL A 95 6.40 29.73 -2.05
C VAL A 95 6.19 28.64 -0.96
N GLY A 96 5.14 28.77 -0.16
CA GLY A 96 4.81 27.80 0.89
C GLY A 96 4.50 26.41 0.35
N LEU A 97 3.78 26.33 -0.79
CA LEU A 97 3.49 25.06 -1.46
C LEU A 97 4.78 24.38 -1.96
N ILE A 98 5.67 25.15 -2.61
CA ILE A 98 6.97 24.64 -3.07
C ILE A 98 7.80 24.16 -1.88
N ALA A 99 7.91 24.93 -0.82
CA ALA A 99 8.63 24.57 0.39
C ALA A 99 8.05 23.31 1.06
N SER A 100 6.71 23.21 1.11
CA SER A 100 6.00 22.02 1.62
C SER A 100 6.29 20.77 0.76
N CYS A 101 6.25 20.90 -0.57
CA CYS A 101 6.59 19.80 -1.49
C CYS A 101 8.02 19.33 -1.28
N ILE A 102 8.99 20.24 -1.19
CA ILE A 102 10.40 19.92 -0.93
C ILE A 102 10.51 19.22 0.43
N GLY A 103 9.89 19.75 1.47
CA GLY A 103 9.89 19.18 2.81
C GLY A 103 9.35 17.76 2.86
N TRP A 104 8.21 17.50 2.21
CA TRP A 104 7.63 16.15 2.14
C TRP A 104 8.48 15.19 1.31
N ILE A 105 9.06 15.63 0.20
CA ILE A 105 9.97 14.80 -0.61
C ILE A 105 11.22 14.42 0.18
N LEU A 106 11.83 15.38 0.88
CA LEU A 106 12.99 15.12 1.74
C LEU A 106 12.62 14.16 2.89
N LEU A 107 11.46 14.34 3.53
CA LEU A 107 10.99 13.39 4.54
C LEU A 107 10.81 11.99 3.94
N GLY A 108 10.29 11.89 2.73
CA GLY A 108 10.10 10.64 2.00
C GLY A 108 11.40 9.89 1.71
N SER A 109 12.52 10.61 1.55
CA SER A 109 13.84 10.01 1.30
C SER A 109 14.39 9.22 2.50
N LEU A 110 13.87 9.45 3.71
CA LEU A 110 14.28 8.74 4.92
C LEU A 110 13.87 7.26 4.94
N GLY A 111 12.93 6.84 4.09
CA GLY A 111 12.54 5.45 3.96
C GLY A 111 11.13 5.25 3.44
N ARG A 112 10.82 4.01 3.04
CA ARG A 112 9.54 3.63 2.39
C ARG A 112 8.30 4.08 3.17
N ARG A 113 8.32 4.05 4.50
CA ARG A 113 7.21 4.50 5.36
C ARG A 113 6.95 5.99 5.23
N TYR A 114 8.02 6.77 5.33
CA TYR A 114 7.93 8.22 5.21
C TYR A 114 7.57 8.65 3.80
N ALA A 115 8.01 7.89 2.78
CA ALA A 115 7.67 8.15 1.39
C ALA A 115 6.15 8.07 1.12
N THR A 116 5.45 7.08 1.67
CA THR A 116 4.00 6.97 1.49
C THR A 116 3.23 8.03 2.26
N ILE A 117 3.64 8.36 3.50
CA ILE A 117 3.05 9.46 4.27
C ILE A 117 3.25 10.79 3.53
N ALA A 118 4.48 11.04 3.07
CA ALA A 118 4.83 12.24 2.30
C ALA A 118 3.97 12.36 1.04
N TYR A 119 3.82 11.28 0.28
CA TYR A 119 2.98 11.27 -0.91
C TYR A 119 1.52 11.57 -0.59
N GLY A 120 0.97 10.98 0.47
CA GLY A 120 -0.38 11.31 0.94
C GLY A 120 -0.52 12.76 1.35
N CYS A 121 0.46 13.35 2.02
CA CYS A 121 0.45 14.78 2.38
C CYS A 121 0.51 15.70 1.15
N LEU A 122 1.27 15.33 0.11
CA LEU A 122 1.27 16.05 -1.18
C LEU A 122 -0.12 16.01 -1.84
N VAL A 123 -0.76 14.86 -1.83
CA VAL A 123 -2.13 14.70 -2.36
C VAL A 123 -3.11 15.55 -1.55
N VAL A 124 -3.00 15.55 -0.22
CA VAL A 124 -3.82 16.38 0.68
C VAL A 124 -3.61 17.87 0.42
N SER A 125 -2.39 18.32 0.12
CA SER A 125 -2.14 19.75 -0.19
C SER A 125 -2.97 20.21 -1.39
N VAL A 126 -3.04 19.38 -2.44
CA VAL A 126 -3.86 19.67 -3.63
C VAL A 126 -5.36 19.61 -3.30
N TYR A 127 -5.79 18.59 -2.57
CA TYR A 127 -7.21 18.41 -2.23
C TYR A 127 -7.73 19.50 -1.28
N SER A 128 -6.89 19.99 -0.38
CA SER A 128 -7.25 21.08 0.54
C SER A 128 -7.53 22.37 -0.19
N MET A 129 -6.88 22.62 -1.35
CA MET A 129 -7.16 23.80 -2.17
C MET A 129 -8.60 23.82 -2.70
N LEU A 130 -9.15 22.64 -3.03
CA LEU A 130 -10.52 22.53 -3.57
C LEU A 130 -11.59 22.89 -2.55
N GLY A 131 -11.28 22.82 -1.27
CA GLY A 131 -12.25 22.99 -0.18
C GLY A 131 -12.09 24.23 0.67
N VAL A 132 -11.11 25.09 0.40
CA VAL A 132 -10.80 26.28 1.25
C VAL A 132 -12.01 27.18 1.50
N HIS A 133 -12.90 27.30 0.51
CA HIS A 133 -14.08 28.18 0.58
C HIS A 133 -15.38 27.43 0.91
N LEU A 134 -15.35 26.12 1.18
CA LEU A 134 -16.56 25.35 1.45
C LEU A 134 -17.12 25.58 2.87
N PHE A 135 -16.28 26.01 3.81
CA PHE A 135 -16.65 26.18 5.21
C PHE A 135 -16.19 27.55 5.73
N GLU A 136 -16.99 28.18 6.56
CA GLU A 136 -16.63 29.44 7.22
C GLU A 136 -15.54 29.24 8.28
N GLN A 137 -15.51 28.06 8.92
CA GLN A 137 -14.58 27.76 10.00
C GLN A 137 -13.32 27.10 9.45
N TRP A 138 -12.16 27.68 9.71
CA TRP A 138 -10.85 27.25 9.23
C TRP A 138 -10.48 25.79 9.56
N TYR A 139 -10.96 25.29 10.69
CA TYR A 139 -10.62 23.93 11.17
C TYR A 139 -11.55 22.84 10.60
N MET A 140 -12.70 23.22 10.07
CA MET A 140 -13.73 22.24 9.69
C MET A 140 -13.28 21.36 8.52
N GLN A 141 -12.72 21.95 7.48
CA GLN A 141 -12.19 21.19 6.35
C GLN A 141 -11.02 20.26 6.72
N PRO A 142 -9.95 20.72 7.43
CA PRO A 142 -8.88 19.84 7.90
C PRO A 142 -9.38 18.71 8.81
N ALA A 143 -10.31 19.01 9.72
CA ALA A 143 -10.87 18.00 10.63
C ALA A 143 -11.68 16.93 9.89
N LEU A 144 -12.51 17.33 8.92
CA LEU A 144 -13.30 16.40 8.10
C LEU A 144 -12.40 15.52 7.22
N LEU A 145 -11.33 16.09 6.66
CA LEU A 145 -10.37 15.34 5.87
C LEU A 145 -9.65 14.27 6.72
N VAL A 146 -9.22 14.64 7.92
CA VAL A 146 -8.64 13.69 8.88
C VAL A 146 -9.68 12.68 9.36
N ALA A 147 -10.93 13.08 9.55
CA ALA A 147 -12.02 12.16 9.92
C ALA A 147 -12.26 11.11 8.82
N GLY A 148 -12.24 11.50 7.54
CA GLY A 148 -12.30 10.58 6.41
C GLY A 148 -11.11 9.62 6.37
N ALA A 149 -9.90 10.13 6.60
CA ALA A 149 -8.70 9.32 6.73
C ALA A 149 -8.77 8.34 7.91
N ALA A 150 -9.29 8.78 9.05
CA ALA A 150 -9.48 7.94 10.24
C ALA A 150 -10.53 6.84 10.00
N TRP A 151 -11.61 7.14 9.28
CA TRP A 151 -12.60 6.17 8.87
C TRP A 151 -11.99 5.06 8.01
N TYR A 152 -11.20 5.44 7.00
CA TYR A 152 -10.45 4.45 6.21
C TYR A 152 -9.49 3.64 7.08
N GLY A 153 -8.73 4.29 7.95
CA GLY A 153 -7.79 3.64 8.87
C GLY A 153 -8.47 2.62 9.79
N LEU A 154 -9.69 2.91 10.24
CA LEU A 154 -10.51 2.00 11.05
C LEU A 154 -10.89 0.76 10.24
N ILE A 155 -11.44 0.91 9.03
CA ILE A 155 -11.80 -0.21 8.15
C ILE A 155 -10.55 -1.03 7.81
N SER A 156 -9.44 -0.38 7.51
CA SER A 156 -8.18 -1.00 7.18
C SER A 156 -7.60 -1.79 8.37
N THR A 157 -7.71 -1.26 9.58
CA THR A 157 -7.31 -1.93 10.83
C THR A 157 -8.17 -3.14 11.13
N ILE A 158 -9.50 -3.03 10.99
CA ILE A 158 -10.42 -4.17 11.15
C ILE A 158 -10.09 -5.26 10.12
N SER A 159 -9.89 -4.89 8.87
CA SER A 159 -9.50 -5.84 7.82
C SER A 159 -8.19 -6.57 8.14
N PHE A 160 -7.22 -5.85 8.71
CA PHE A 160 -5.95 -6.45 9.14
C PHE A 160 -6.14 -7.43 10.32
N LEU A 161 -6.98 -7.09 11.31
CA LEU A 161 -7.27 -7.96 12.45
C LEU A 161 -8.00 -9.24 12.03
N LEU A 162 -8.88 -9.16 11.02
CA LEU A 162 -9.60 -10.31 10.48
C LEU A 162 -8.68 -11.23 9.65
N PHE A 163 -7.67 -10.67 8.98
CA PHE A 163 -6.83 -11.40 8.03
C PHE A 163 -5.31 -11.12 8.20
N PRO A 164 -4.70 -11.38 9.35
CA PRO A 164 -3.34 -10.91 9.67
C PRO A 164 -2.23 -11.54 8.83
N VAL A 165 -2.42 -12.76 8.33
CA VAL A 165 -1.36 -13.56 7.65
C VAL A 165 -1.47 -13.49 6.12
N ARG A 166 -2.53 -12.91 5.61
CA ARG A 166 -2.92 -12.99 4.21
C ARG A 166 -1.91 -12.39 3.25
N GLN A 167 -1.42 -11.19 3.53
CA GLN A 167 -0.43 -10.53 2.70
C GLN A 167 0.87 -11.34 2.58
N LEU A 168 1.28 -11.99 3.68
CA LEU A 168 2.44 -12.86 3.67
C LEU A 168 2.23 -14.08 2.76
N GLN A 169 1.02 -14.65 2.78
CA GLN A 169 0.65 -15.76 1.91
C GLN A 169 0.62 -15.35 0.44
N ASP A 170 0.14 -14.15 0.14
CA ASP A 170 0.10 -13.61 -1.21
C ASP A 170 1.53 -13.36 -1.75
N GLN A 171 2.39 -12.74 -0.95
CA GLN A 171 3.80 -12.57 -1.29
C GLN A 171 4.53 -13.90 -1.48
N LEU A 172 4.22 -14.90 -0.66
CA LEU A 172 4.77 -16.24 -0.79
C LEU A 172 4.28 -16.90 -2.09
N SER A 173 3.00 -16.78 -2.42
CA SER A 173 2.43 -17.26 -3.69
C SER A 173 3.11 -16.59 -4.89
N ALA A 174 3.35 -15.28 -4.82
CA ALA A 174 4.09 -14.55 -5.86
C ALA A 174 5.54 -15.05 -6.01
N ALA A 175 6.21 -15.41 -4.90
CA ALA A 175 7.55 -16.00 -4.94
C ALA A 175 7.55 -17.36 -5.63
N TYR A 176 6.58 -18.23 -5.34
CA TYR A 176 6.44 -19.53 -6.03
C TYR A 176 6.14 -19.37 -7.52
N ALA A 177 5.27 -18.41 -7.89
CA ALA A 177 4.97 -18.11 -9.28
C ALA A 177 6.20 -17.60 -10.03
N ALA A 178 6.96 -16.67 -9.43
CA ALA A 178 8.20 -16.15 -10.00
C ALA A 178 9.28 -17.23 -10.14
N LEU A 179 9.40 -18.14 -9.16
CA LEU A 179 10.27 -19.31 -9.26
C LEU A 179 9.86 -20.22 -10.45
N GLY A 180 8.56 -20.45 -10.62
CA GLY A 180 8.04 -21.19 -11.77
C GLY A 180 8.43 -20.56 -13.10
N SER A 181 8.30 -19.23 -13.23
CA SER A 181 8.72 -18.48 -14.44
C SER A 181 10.23 -18.58 -14.67
N PHE A 182 11.03 -18.44 -13.61
CA PHE A 182 12.49 -18.60 -13.68
C PHE A 182 12.89 -20.00 -14.18
N LEU A 183 12.33 -21.06 -13.58
CA LEU A 183 12.61 -22.45 -13.97
C LEU A 183 12.18 -22.72 -15.42
N PHE A 184 11.04 -22.19 -15.82
CA PHE A 184 10.58 -22.30 -17.22
C PHE A 184 11.53 -21.58 -18.19
N SER A 185 11.96 -20.36 -17.87
CA SER A 185 12.96 -19.64 -18.70
C SER A 185 14.30 -20.39 -18.75
N LYS A 186 14.72 -20.98 -17.62
CA LYS A 186 15.94 -21.82 -17.59
C LYS A 186 15.79 -23.08 -18.42
N SER A 187 14.62 -23.72 -18.41
CA SER A 187 14.38 -24.94 -19.21
C SER A 187 14.48 -24.68 -20.71
N ASN A 188 14.11 -23.49 -21.18
CA ASN A 188 14.21 -23.10 -22.58
C ASN A 188 15.67 -23.06 -23.08
N LEU A 189 16.66 -22.85 -22.20
CA LEU A 189 18.08 -22.87 -22.59
C LEU A 189 18.62 -24.25 -22.92
N PHE A 190 17.91 -25.32 -22.56
CA PHE A 190 18.28 -26.72 -22.88
C PHE A 190 17.72 -27.21 -24.21
N ASP A 191 17.05 -26.33 -24.98
CA ASP A 191 16.57 -26.67 -26.32
C ASP A 191 17.76 -26.76 -27.30
N VAL A 192 17.99 -27.95 -27.84
CA VAL A 192 19.15 -28.27 -28.70
C VAL A 192 19.09 -27.58 -30.06
N ASP A 193 17.88 -27.24 -30.53
CA ASP A 193 17.65 -26.66 -31.86
C ASP A 193 17.65 -25.13 -31.88
N MET A 194 18.10 -24.48 -30.79
CA MET A 194 18.12 -23.02 -30.69
C MET A 194 19.14 -22.34 -31.61
N SER A 195 18.70 -21.28 -32.30
CA SER A 195 19.62 -20.38 -33.01
C SER A 195 20.46 -19.55 -32.03
N PRO A 196 21.68 -19.11 -32.40
CA PRO A 196 22.52 -18.28 -31.53
C PRO A 196 21.84 -16.97 -31.04
N SER A 197 21.00 -16.37 -31.90
CA SER A 197 20.24 -15.17 -31.56
C SER A 197 19.14 -15.46 -30.56
N SER A 198 18.43 -16.58 -30.70
CA SER A 198 17.39 -17.02 -29.75
C SER A 198 17.99 -17.37 -28.38
N TYR A 199 19.19 -18.00 -28.40
CA TYR A 199 19.90 -18.30 -27.15
C TYR A 199 20.27 -17.03 -26.34
N GLN A 200 20.81 -16.01 -27.04
CA GLN A 200 21.10 -14.73 -26.39
C GLN A 200 19.84 -14.07 -25.80
N GLN A 201 18.73 -14.10 -26.53
CA GLN A 201 17.46 -13.55 -26.01
C GLN A 201 16.98 -14.33 -24.79
N SER A 202 17.04 -15.65 -24.80
CA SER A 202 16.64 -16.49 -23.66
C SER A 202 17.52 -16.27 -22.44
N MET A 203 18.82 -15.98 -22.63
CA MET A 203 19.72 -15.60 -21.53
C MET A 203 19.35 -14.26 -20.90
N ILE A 204 18.96 -13.28 -21.71
CA ILE A 204 18.47 -11.98 -21.22
C ILE A 204 17.18 -12.18 -20.43
N ASP A 205 16.23 -12.93 -20.97
CA ASP A 205 14.94 -13.21 -20.31
C ASP A 205 15.15 -13.95 -18.99
N LEU A 206 16.05 -14.94 -18.95
CA LEU A 206 16.42 -15.64 -17.70
C LEU A 206 16.99 -14.68 -16.66
N SER A 207 17.91 -13.80 -17.05
CA SER A 207 18.51 -12.80 -16.17
C SER A 207 17.46 -11.84 -15.60
N LEU A 208 16.48 -11.48 -16.42
CA LEU A 208 15.37 -10.61 -16.02
C LEU A 208 14.43 -11.28 -15.02
N GLU A 209 14.08 -12.55 -15.27
CA GLU A 209 13.25 -13.34 -14.33
C GLU A 209 13.99 -13.62 -13.02
N ASN A 210 15.31 -13.90 -13.07
CA ASN A 210 16.14 -14.06 -11.86
C ASN A 210 16.16 -12.77 -11.04
N SER A 211 16.35 -11.63 -11.69
CA SER A 211 16.34 -10.32 -11.00
C SER A 211 14.99 -10.02 -10.32
N LYS A 212 13.87 -10.35 -10.98
CA LYS A 212 12.53 -10.22 -10.40
C LYS A 212 12.35 -11.13 -9.18
N LEU A 213 12.78 -12.39 -9.29
CA LEU A 213 12.68 -13.37 -8.21
C LEU A 213 13.50 -12.94 -6.99
N ILE A 214 14.73 -12.46 -7.18
CA ILE A 214 15.59 -11.93 -6.10
C ILE A 214 14.94 -10.72 -5.42
N ALA A 215 14.32 -9.82 -6.19
CA ALA A 215 13.60 -8.68 -5.64
C ALA A 215 12.42 -9.13 -4.74
N ILE A 216 11.64 -10.12 -5.19
CA ILE A 216 10.54 -10.69 -4.41
C ILE A 216 11.07 -11.36 -3.13
N PHE A 217 12.16 -12.12 -3.21
CA PHE A 217 12.80 -12.73 -2.03
C PHE A 217 13.24 -11.70 -1.00
N ASN A 218 13.86 -10.61 -1.43
CA ASN A 218 14.27 -9.54 -0.53
C ASN A 218 13.08 -8.89 0.18
N HIS A 219 11.98 -8.63 -0.54
CA HIS A 219 10.76 -8.11 0.05
C HIS A 219 10.14 -9.09 1.06
N LEU A 220 10.04 -10.36 0.70
CA LEU A 220 9.47 -11.41 1.54
C LEU A 220 10.32 -11.64 2.80
N ARG A 221 11.66 -11.65 2.66
CA ARG A 221 12.60 -11.78 3.78
C ARG A 221 12.42 -10.66 4.80
N VAL A 222 12.36 -9.41 4.35
CA VAL A 222 12.14 -8.26 5.23
C VAL A 222 10.79 -8.36 5.94
N ALA A 223 9.73 -8.72 5.22
CA ALA A 223 8.39 -8.90 5.79
C ALA A 223 8.36 -10.01 6.86
N LEU A 224 9.01 -11.16 6.60
CA LEU A 224 9.11 -12.27 7.54
C LEU A 224 9.91 -11.89 8.79
N LEU A 225 11.10 -11.29 8.62
CA LEU A 225 11.96 -10.88 9.74
C LEU A 225 11.30 -9.83 10.62
N THR A 226 10.59 -8.89 10.03
CA THR A 226 9.87 -7.85 10.78
C THR A 226 8.74 -8.46 11.62
N ARG A 227 8.06 -9.49 11.12
CA ARG A 227 6.99 -10.19 11.85
C ARG A 227 7.53 -11.11 12.95
N LEU A 228 8.64 -11.81 12.72
CA LEU A 228 9.25 -12.69 13.74
C LEU A 228 9.67 -11.94 15.00
N LYS A 229 10.08 -10.69 14.91
CA LYS A 229 10.52 -9.86 16.05
C LYS A 229 9.40 -9.49 17.04
N GLY A 230 8.13 -9.80 16.78
CA GLY A 230 7.06 -9.31 17.64
C GLY A 230 5.71 -9.98 17.56
N ASP A 231 5.57 -11.10 16.93
CA ASP A 231 4.25 -11.67 16.67
C ASP A 231 3.88 -12.74 17.71
N ARG A 232 2.72 -12.57 18.35
CA ARG A 232 2.09 -13.60 19.18
C ARG A 232 1.56 -14.78 18.34
N GLY A 233 1.43 -14.61 17.01
CA GLY A 233 1.00 -15.61 16.02
C GLY A 233 2.15 -16.45 15.45
N GLN A 234 3.14 -16.86 16.25
CA GLN A 234 4.38 -17.53 15.79
C GLN A 234 4.16 -18.76 14.90
N LYS A 235 3.04 -19.48 15.03
CA LYS A 235 2.80 -20.74 14.32
C LYS A 235 2.67 -20.54 12.79
N ASP A 236 1.87 -19.59 12.36
CA ASP A 236 1.63 -19.33 10.94
C ASP A 236 2.82 -18.61 10.28
N THR A 237 3.47 -17.71 11.01
CA THR A 237 4.70 -17.05 10.55
C THR A 237 5.86 -18.06 10.40
N ARG A 238 6.01 -19.00 11.34
CA ARG A 238 7.00 -20.10 11.23
C ARG A 238 6.73 -21.01 10.04
N ARG A 239 5.46 -21.32 9.78
CA ARG A 239 5.07 -22.11 8.61
C ARG A 239 5.41 -21.38 7.30
N SER A 240 5.12 -20.10 7.22
CA SER A 240 5.47 -19.27 6.06
C SER A 240 6.98 -19.14 5.87
N LEU A 241 7.75 -19.07 6.97
CA LEU A 241 9.21 -19.07 6.93
C LEU A 241 9.76 -20.39 6.37
N HIS A 242 9.18 -21.52 6.75
CA HIS A 242 9.56 -22.81 6.19
C HIS A 242 9.34 -22.86 4.67
N TYR A 243 8.18 -22.41 4.18
CA TYR A 243 7.92 -22.33 2.74
C TYR A 243 8.87 -21.36 2.03
N TYR A 244 9.26 -20.26 2.66
CA TYR A 244 10.25 -19.35 2.12
C TYR A 244 11.61 -20.04 1.92
N PHE A 245 12.09 -20.76 2.91
CA PHE A 245 13.36 -21.50 2.78
C PHE A 245 13.29 -22.60 1.70
N VAL A 246 12.16 -23.27 1.55
CA VAL A 246 11.98 -24.27 0.49
C VAL A 246 12.11 -23.61 -0.89
N VAL A 247 11.45 -22.46 -1.12
CA VAL A 247 11.54 -21.73 -2.42
C VAL A 247 12.97 -21.27 -2.68
N GLN A 248 13.65 -20.76 -1.66
CA GLN A 248 15.03 -20.31 -1.77
C GLN A 248 15.99 -21.47 -2.07
N ASP A 249 15.86 -22.61 -1.40
CA ASP A 249 16.68 -23.81 -1.64
C ASP A 249 16.50 -24.34 -3.08
N ILE A 250 15.25 -24.35 -3.59
CA ILE A 250 14.98 -24.74 -4.97
C ILE A 250 15.65 -23.76 -5.96
N HIS A 251 15.58 -22.46 -5.69
CA HIS A 251 16.21 -21.44 -6.54
C HIS A 251 17.74 -21.60 -6.54
N GLU A 252 18.37 -21.75 -5.37
CA GLU A 252 19.82 -21.88 -5.24
C GLU A 252 20.34 -23.14 -5.97
N ARG A 253 19.62 -24.27 -5.86
CA ARG A 253 19.94 -25.51 -6.61
C ARG A 253 19.70 -25.38 -8.11
N ALA A 254 18.71 -24.59 -8.50
CA ALA A 254 18.44 -24.37 -9.90
C ALA A 254 19.43 -23.37 -10.53
N ASP A 255 20.00 -22.45 -9.77
CA ASP A 255 20.94 -21.43 -10.26
C ASP A 255 22.39 -21.99 -10.35
N SER A 256 22.72 -23.00 -9.57
CA SER A 256 24.00 -23.73 -9.63
C SER A 256 24.09 -24.62 -10.86
#